data_3c28ff6d40c74e874041b65ab72482f4
#
_entry.id   3c28ff6d40c74e874041b65ab72482f4
#
_cell.length_a   1.000
_cell.length_b   1.000
_cell.length_c   1.000
_cell.angle_alpha   90.00
_cell.angle_beta   90.00
_cell.angle_gamma   90.00
#
_symmetry.space_group_name_H-M   'P 1'
#
loop_
_entity.id
_entity.type
_entity.pdbx_description
1 polymer ?
#
loop_
_entity_poly.entity_id
_entity_poly.type
_entity_poly.pdbx_seq_one_letter_code
_entity_poly.pdbx_strand_id
1 'polypeptide(L)' 'PACEIDSTELFDDASFYTETLANIYLEQGFHKQAVDVYAKLILLFPEKSSYFATLVKGIKEKYNQ' A
#
# COMPACT_ATOMS: atom_id res chain seq x y z
N PRO A 1 21.95 -14.49 -7.68
CA PRO A 1 20.99 -13.94 -8.62
C PRO A 1 19.85 -13.22 -7.92
N ALA A 2 19.25 -12.31 -8.66
CA ALA A 2 18.19 -11.50 -8.09
C ALA A 2 17.03 -12.33 -7.62
N CYS A 3 16.81 -13.46 -8.22
CA CYS A 3 15.67 -14.30 -7.87
C CYS A 3 15.79 -14.89 -6.48
N GLU A 4 16.95 -14.77 -5.88
CA GLU A 4 17.14 -15.28 -4.54
C GLU A 4 16.72 -14.31 -3.46
N ILE A 5 16.32 -13.12 -3.83
CA ILE A 5 15.85 -12.16 -2.85
C ILE A 5 14.55 -12.68 -2.28
N ASP A 6 14.52 -12.79 -0.95
CA ASP A 6 13.35 -13.26 -0.25
C ASP A 6 12.28 -12.18 -0.30
N SER A 7 11.13 -12.49 -0.87
CA SER A 7 10.06 -11.51 -0.97
C SER A 7 9.59 -11.06 0.41
N THR A 8 9.72 -11.89 1.42
CA THR A 8 9.38 -11.47 2.78
C THR A 8 10.27 -10.32 3.21
N GLU A 9 11.55 -10.38 2.87
CA GLU A 9 12.45 -9.29 3.22
C GLU A 9 12.07 -8.02 2.46
N LEU A 10 11.68 -8.17 1.21
CA LEU A 10 11.30 -7.01 0.41
C LEU A 10 10.12 -6.28 1.06
N PHE A 11 9.12 -7.03 1.50
CA PHE A 11 7.93 -6.41 2.04
C PHE A 11 8.10 -5.93 3.47
N ASP A 12 9.15 -6.37 4.14
CA ASP A 12 9.47 -5.83 5.45
C ASP A 12 10.22 -4.52 5.35
N ASP A 13 10.78 -4.23 4.20
CA ASP A 13 11.53 -3.01 4.01
C ASP A 13 10.56 -1.87 3.69
N ALA A 14 10.61 -0.83 4.53
CA ALA A 14 9.70 0.32 4.38
C ALA A 14 9.75 0.93 2.99
N SER A 15 10.89 0.83 2.32
CA SER A 15 11.04 1.44 1.00
C SER A 15 10.14 0.81 -0.06
N PHE A 16 9.59 -0.36 0.21
CA PHE A 16 8.71 -1.02 -0.74
C PHE A 16 7.24 -0.68 -0.55
N TYR A 17 6.89 -0.03 0.55
CA TYR A 17 5.52 0.41 0.77
C TYR A 17 5.40 1.82 0.22
N THR A 18 4.94 1.93 -1.02
CA THR A 18 4.82 3.21 -1.70
C THR A 18 3.44 3.35 -2.31
N GLU A 19 3.09 4.60 -2.65
CA GLU A 19 1.84 4.82 -3.35
C GLU A 19 1.81 4.08 -4.68
N THR A 20 2.95 3.99 -5.33
CA THR A 20 3.03 3.27 -6.60
C THR A 20 2.62 1.80 -6.42
N LEU A 21 3.11 1.17 -5.35
CA LEU A 21 2.73 -0.21 -5.08
C LEU A 21 1.23 -0.32 -4.84
N ALA A 22 0.68 0.59 -4.06
CA ALA A 22 -0.76 0.58 -3.80
C ALA A 22 -1.55 0.74 -5.10
N ASN A 23 -1.11 1.64 -5.97
CA ASN A 23 -1.79 1.85 -7.23
C ASN A 23 -1.72 0.61 -8.11
N ILE A 24 -0.61 -0.08 -8.11
CA ILE A 24 -0.47 -1.32 -8.88
C ILE A 24 -1.49 -2.35 -8.39
N TYR A 25 -1.64 -2.48 -7.08
CA TYR A 25 -2.64 -3.39 -6.54
C TYR A 25 -4.05 -2.98 -6.97
N LEU A 26 -4.34 -1.67 -6.93
CA LEU A 26 -5.67 -1.19 -7.32
C LEU A 26 -5.97 -1.53 -8.77
N GLU A 27 -4.99 -1.35 -9.65
CA GLU A 27 -5.19 -1.62 -11.07
C GLU A 27 -5.46 -3.10 -11.32
N GLN A 28 -4.95 -3.94 -10.46
CA GLN A 28 -5.14 -5.38 -10.60
C GLN A 28 -6.34 -5.90 -9.84
N GLY A 29 -7.07 -5.02 -9.18
CA GLY A 29 -8.26 -5.42 -8.45
C GLY A 29 -8.00 -5.89 -7.03
N PHE A 30 -6.80 -5.75 -6.53
CA PHE A 30 -6.45 -6.17 -5.17
C PHE A 30 -6.65 -5.02 -4.21
N HIS A 31 -7.91 -4.68 -3.97
CA HIS A 31 -8.22 -3.49 -3.18
C HIS A 31 -7.77 -3.61 -1.73
N LYS A 32 -7.93 -4.79 -1.16
CA LYS A 32 -7.52 -4.99 0.23
C LYS A 32 -6.03 -4.83 0.40
N GLN A 33 -5.26 -5.37 -0.54
CA GLN A 33 -3.82 -5.22 -0.48
C GLN A 33 -3.41 -3.77 -0.63
N ALA A 34 -4.09 -3.02 -1.49
CA ALA A 34 -3.80 -1.61 -1.63
C ALA A 34 -4.05 -0.86 -0.34
N VAL A 35 -5.16 -1.16 0.33
CA VAL A 35 -5.46 -0.53 1.62
C VAL A 35 -4.40 -0.89 2.64
N ASP A 36 -3.94 -2.14 2.63
CA ASP A 36 -2.89 -2.56 3.55
C ASP A 36 -1.61 -1.76 3.33
N VAL A 37 -1.26 -1.52 2.06
CA VAL A 37 -0.07 -0.71 1.76
C VAL A 37 -0.24 0.70 2.31
N TYR A 38 -1.39 1.30 2.09
CA TYR A 38 -1.64 2.64 2.63
C TYR A 38 -1.60 2.65 4.14
N ALA A 39 -2.11 1.60 4.79
CA ALA A 39 -2.04 1.53 6.24
C ALA A 39 -0.59 1.50 6.72
N LYS A 40 0.26 0.77 6.02
CA LYS A 40 1.68 0.77 6.35
C LYS A 40 2.29 2.15 6.15
N LEU A 41 1.89 2.82 5.07
CA LEU A 41 2.40 4.16 4.80
C LEU A 41 2.01 5.14 5.90
N ILE A 42 0.82 5.01 6.44
CA ILE A 42 0.39 5.86 7.54
C ILE A 42 1.30 5.66 8.75
N LEU A 43 1.66 4.41 9.02
CA LEU A 43 2.54 4.13 10.15
C LEU A 43 3.96 4.63 9.90
N LEU A 44 4.42 4.55 8.66
CA LEU A 44 5.78 4.95 8.32
C LEU A 44 5.92 6.47 8.20
N PHE A 45 4.87 7.13 7.75
CA PHE A 45 4.88 8.58 7.53
C PHE A 45 3.69 9.22 8.22
N PRO A 46 3.76 9.31 9.56
CA PRO A 46 2.61 9.83 10.32
C PRO A 46 2.18 11.24 9.90
N GLU A 47 3.13 12.04 9.43
CA GLU A 47 2.83 13.41 9.02
C GLU A 47 1.96 13.46 7.77
N LYS A 48 1.89 12.35 7.03
CA LYS A 48 1.04 12.26 5.85
C LYS A 48 -0.16 11.36 6.09
N SER A 49 -0.45 11.05 7.33
CA SER A 49 -1.52 10.10 7.64
C SER A 49 -2.87 10.58 7.12
N SER A 50 -3.15 11.87 7.22
CA SER A 50 -4.42 12.41 6.72
C SER A 50 -4.55 12.20 5.22
N TYR A 51 -3.47 12.44 4.49
CA TYR A 51 -3.46 12.26 3.05
C TYR A 51 -3.76 10.80 2.68
N PHE A 52 -3.03 9.88 3.31
CA PHE A 52 -3.24 8.47 3.00
C PHE A 52 -4.59 7.97 3.47
N ALA A 53 -5.06 8.47 4.61
CA ALA A 53 -6.39 8.07 5.11
C ALA A 53 -7.48 8.50 4.14
N THR A 54 -7.33 9.68 3.52
CA THR A 54 -8.28 10.14 2.53
C THR A 54 -8.28 9.22 1.32
N LEU A 55 -7.10 8.78 0.90
CA LEU A 55 -7.01 7.85 -0.22
C LEU A 55 -7.68 6.52 0.11
N VAL A 56 -7.46 6.01 1.32
CA VAL A 56 -8.10 4.77 1.74
C VAL A 56 -9.61 4.92 1.76
N LYS A 57 -10.09 6.04 2.25
CA LYS A 57 -11.52 6.29 2.29
C LYS A 57 -12.10 6.27 0.88
N GLY A 58 -11.41 6.92 -0.06
CA GLY A 58 -11.85 6.93 -1.44
C GLY A 58 -11.92 5.52 -2.03
N ILE A 59 -10.93 4.70 -1.72
CA ILE A 59 -10.92 3.32 -2.20
C ILE A 59 -12.10 2.56 -1.65
N LYS A 60 -12.34 2.69 -0.35
CA LYS A 60 -13.43 1.97 0.29
C LYS A 60 -14.78 2.40 -0.27
N GLU A 61 -14.95 3.69 -0.53
CA GLU A 61 -16.20 4.17 -1.09
C GLU A 61 -16.40 3.73 -2.52
N LYS A 62 -15.31 3.65 -3.27
CA LYS A 62 -15.41 3.32 -4.69
C LYS A 62 -15.55 1.81 -4.93
N TYR A 63 -14.87 1.00 -4.15
CA TYR A 63 -14.79 -0.43 -4.42
C TYR A 63 -15.49 -1.30 -3.40
N ASN A 64 -15.79 -0.77 -2.25
CA ASN A 64 -16.46 -1.54 -1.21
C ASN A 64 -17.96 -1.36 -1.36
N GLN A 65 -18.57 -2.37 -1.85
CA GLN A 65 -20.03 -2.35 -2.02
C GLN A 65 -20.75 -3.09 -0.89
#